data_941f320cbcee812d28209006bf06677d
#
_entry.id   941f320cbcee812d28209006bf06677d
#
_cell.length_a   1.000
_cell.length_b   1.000
_cell.length_c   1.000
_cell.angle_alpha   90.00
_cell.angle_beta   90.00
_cell.angle_gamma   90.00
#
_symmetry.space_group_name_H-M   'P 1'
#
loop_
_entity.id
_entity.type
_entity.pdbx_description
1 polymer ?
#
loop_
_entity_poly.entity_id
_entity_poly.type
_entity_poly.pdbx_seq_one_letter_code
_entity_poly.pdbx_strand_id
1 'polypeptide(L)'
;MDTLGTRKVQFFPKINVTYPVVVLTAQGSMAGETKNLSTREAFVRCSDPLPVNDLATVDIELANGESLLAEAEVVWSNIYGPDDEITPRGMIVRFTNLPVNHRRRLHEVIARHYERKLAKKAETS
;
A
#
# COMPACT_ATOMS: atom_id res chain seq x y z
N MET A 1 -7.58 24.85 -24.41
CA MET A 1 -7.58 24.64 -23.66
C MET A 1 -7.78 24.44 -22.68
N ASP A 2 -8.11 24.26 -22.75
CA ASP A 2 -8.38 24.06 -21.80
C ASP A 2 -8.00 23.53 -20.93
N THR A 3 -7.76 23.68 -21.04
CA THR A 3 -7.16 23.02 -19.98
C THR A 3 -7.69 23.26 -18.65
N LEU A 4 -8.40 24.24 -18.46
CA LEU A 4 -8.96 24.52 -17.20
C LEU A 4 -9.80 23.43 -16.70
N GLY A 5 -10.76 23.06 -17.38
CA GLY A 5 -11.61 21.98 -16.97
C GLY A 5 -10.99 20.62 -17.14
N THR A 6 -9.84 20.58 -17.78
CA THR A 6 -9.23 19.31 -18.07
C THR A 6 -8.21 18.89 -17.06
N ARG A 7 -7.90 19.73 -16.10
CA ARG A 7 -7.01 19.32 -15.06
C ARG A 7 -7.66 18.26 -14.21
N LYS A 8 -7.21 17.05 -14.38
CA LYS A 8 -7.75 15.94 -13.62
C LYS A 8 -7.14 15.91 -12.24
N VAL A 9 -7.98 15.79 -11.24
CA VAL A 9 -7.54 15.49 -9.89
C VAL A 9 -7.21 14.02 -9.88
N GLN A 10 -5.97 13.69 -9.58
CA GLN A 10 -5.58 12.30 -9.47
C GLN A 10 -6.12 11.75 -8.17
N PHE A 11 -6.88 10.69 -8.28
CA PHE A 11 -7.47 10.04 -7.14
C PHE A 11 -6.97 8.61 -7.07
N PHE A 12 -6.31 8.30 -5.96
CA PHE A 12 -5.79 6.96 -5.73
C PHE A 12 -6.48 6.38 -4.51
N PRO A 13 -7.57 5.65 -4.73
CA PRO A 13 -8.34 5.11 -3.60
C PRO A 13 -7.49 4.21 -2.73
N LYS A 14 -7.59 4.42 -1.42
CA LYS A 14 -6.97 3.56 -0.44
C LYS A 14 -7.99 2.61 0.14
N ILE A 15 -7.58 1.38 0.34
CA ILE A 15 -8.40 0.41 1.08
C ILE A 15 -7.70 0.07 2.38
N ASN A 16 -8.48 -0.18 3.43
CA ASN A 16 -7.96 -0.56 4.73
C ASN A 16 -7.97 -2.07 4.80
N VAL A 17 -6.80 -2.66 4.56
CA VAL A 17 -6.64 -4.12 4.55
C VAL A 17 -5.35 -4.48 5.27
N THR A 18 -5.36 -5.60 5.96
CA THR A 18 -4.20 -6.12 6.66
C THR A 18 -3.71 -7.36 5.94
N TYR A 19 -2.70 -7.17 5.10
CA TYR A 19 -2.04 -8.26 4.39
C TYR A 19 -0.63 -8.41 4.93
N PRO A 20 -0.14 -9.65 5.11
CA PRO A 20 1.26 -9.86 5.48
C PRO A 20 2.19 -9.28 4.43
N VAL A 21 3.29 -8.69 4.88
CA VAL A 21 4.30 -8.12 3.99
C VAL A 21 5.67 -8.58 4.43
N VAL A 22 6.51 -8.94 3.46
CA VAL A 22 7.94 -9.12 3.70
C VAL A 22 8.65 -7.99 2.98
N VAL A 23 9.47 -7.25 3.72
CA VAL A 23 10.26 -6.15 3.18
C VAL A 23 11.68 -6.66 3.00
N LEU A 24 12.17 -6.66 1.76
CA LEU A 24 13.51 -7.16 1.42
C LEU A 24 14.43 -5.98 1.16
N THR A 25 15.55 -5.95 1.87
CA THR A 25 16.57 -4.91 1.73
C THR A 25 17.93 -5.53 1.52
N ALA A 26 18.94 -4.70 1.26
CA ALA A 26 20.31 -5.17 1.14
C ALA A 26 20.82 -5.78 2.46
N GLN A 27 20.25 -5.40 3.60
CA GLN A 27 20.65 -5.89 4.91
C GLN A 27 19.87 -7.11 5.38
N GLY A 28 18.84 -7.53 4.65
CA GLY A 28 18.05 -8.68 5.03
C GLY A 28 16.56 -8.45 4.83
N SER A 29 15.74 -9.24 5.51
CA SER A 29 14.29 -9.16 5.37
C SER A 29 13.63 -8.84 6.70
N MET A 30 12.46 -8.24 6.60
CA MET A 30 11.68 -7.84 7.77
C MET A 30 10.21 -8.13 7.48
N ALA A 31 9.52 -8.68 8.47
CA ALA A 31 8.09 -8.93 8.35
C ALA A 31 7.30 -7.72 8.81
N GLY A 32 6.16 -7.52 8.20
CA GLY A 32 5.23 -6.48 8.58
C GLY A 32 3.85 -6.81 8.06
N GLU A 33 2.97 -5.83 8.09
CA GLU A 33 1.62 -5.99 7.53
C GLU A 33 1.13 -4.64 7.01
N THR A 34 0.25 -4.67 6.02
CA THR A 34 -0.33 -3.43 5.53
C THR A 34 -1.35 -2.90 6.55
N LYS A 35 -1.50 -1.60 6.60
CA LYS A 35 -2.60 -0.93 7.27
C LYS A 35 -3.57 -0.41 6.23
N ASN A 36 -3.02 0.06 5.12
CA ASN A 36 -3.82 0.46 3.96
C ASN A 36 -3.00 0.25 2.70
N LEU A 37 -3.70 0.24 1.57
CA LEU A 37 -3.11 -0.09 0.28
C LEU A 37 -3.84 0.69 -0.81
N SER A 38 -3.07 1.26 -1.75
CA SER A 38 -3.60 1.86 -2.96
C SER A 38 -2.81 1.34 -4.14
N THR A 39 -3.14 1.79 -5.34
CA THR A 39 -2.38 1.40 -6.53
C THR A 39 -1.00 2.04 -6.57
N ARG A 40 -0.72 3.00 -5.70
CA ARG A 40 0.55 3.73 -5.70
C ARG A 40 1.40 3.47 -4.48
N GLU A 41 0.79 3.21 -3.34
CA GLU A 41 1.54 3.12 -2.09
C GLU A 41 0.84 2.25 -1.07
N ALA A 42 1.57 1.89 -0.04
CA ALA A 42 1.05 1.13 1.09
C ALA A 42 1.63 1.67 2.38
N PHE A 43 0.82 1.68 3.43
CA PHE A 43 1.34 1.85 4.78
C PHE A 43 1.67 0.46 5.30
N VAL A 44 2.94 0.25 5.65
CA VAL A 44 3.42 -1.02 6.19
C VAL A 44 3.73 -0.85 7.66
N ARG A 45 2.99 -1.53 8.51
CA ARG A 45 3.30 -1.59 9.95
C ARG A 45 4.42 -2.56 10.16
N CYS A 46 5.46 -2.12 10.85
CA CYS A 46 6.62 -2.96 11.15
C CYS A 46 7.35 -2.38 12.35
N SER A 47 8.11 -3.24 13.03
CA SER A 47 8.81 -2.82 14.24
C SER A 47 10.03 -1.97 13.97
N ASP A 48 10.60 -2.06 12.78
CA ASP A 48 11.86 -1.41 12.45
C ASP A 48 11.80 -0.73 11.09
N PRO A 49 11.03 0.37 10.97
CA PRO A 49 10.84 1.02 9.68
C PRO A 49 12.15 1.54 9.10
N LEU A 50 12.22 1.51 7.78
CA LEU A 50 13.39 2.02 7.06
C LEU A 50 13.34 3.55 7.00
N PRO A 51 14.50 4.19 6.89
CA PRO A 51 14.55 5.65 6.71
C PRO A 51 13.93 6.08 5.39
N VAL A 52 13.44 7.32 5.37
CA VAL A 52 12.93 7.93 4.15
C VAL A 52 14.02 7.91 3.06
N ASN A 53 13.60 7.65 1.84
CA ASN A 53 14.42 7.50 0.64
C ASN A 53 15.09 6.14 0.47
N ASP A 54 15.01 5.25 1.46
CA ASP A 54 15.51 3.89 1.27
C ASP A 54 14.67 3.16 0.24
N LEU A 55 15.34 2.27 -0.49
CA LEU A 55 14.71 1.42 -1.48
C LEU A 55 14.56 0.01 -0.92
N ALA A 56 13.48 -0.65 -1.29
CA ALA A 56 13.20 -2.01 -0.85
C ALA A 56 12.35 -2.73 -1.87
N THR A 57 12.34 -4.05 -1.80
CA THR A 57 11.37 -4.86 -2.50
C THR A 57 10.33 -5.29 -1.48
N VAL A 58 9.06 -5.10 -1.78
CA VAL A 58 8.00 -5.54 -0.88
C VAL A 58 7.24 -6.70 -1.53
N ASP A 59 6.95 -7.70 -0.71
CA ASP A 59 6.17 -8.86 -1.10
C ASP A 59 4.91 -8.84 -0.24
N ILE A 60 3.78 -8.49 -0.85
CA ILE A 60 2.51 -8.42 -0.15
C ILE A 60 1.72 -9.69 -0.43
N GLU A 61 1.36 -10.42 0.61
CA GLU A 61 0.60 -11.64 0.47
C GLU A 61 -0.89 -11.30 0.46
N LEU A 62 -1.52 -11.52 -0.68
CA LEU A 62 -2.95 -11.25 -0.86
C LEU A 62 -3.79 -12.32 -0.17
N ALA A 63 -5.09 -12.06 -0.04
CA ALA A 63 -6.01 -12.95 0.68
C ALA A 63 -6.04 -14.39 0.13
N ASN A 64 -5.78 -14.57 -1.16
CA ASN A 64 -5.77 -15.90 -1.78
C ASN A 64 -4.40 -16.56 -1.74
N GLY A 65 -3.43 -15.96 -1.04
CA GLY A 65 -2.07 -16.49 -0.94
C GLY A 65 -1.14 -16.08 -2.06
N GLU A 66 -1.63 -15.37 -3.06
CA GLU A 66 -0.76 -14.85 -4.13
C GLU A 66 0.16 -13.77 -3.60
N SER A 67 1.37 -13.70 -4.15
CA SER A 67 2.33 -12.64 -3.84
C SER A 67 2.16 -11.48 -4.80
N LEU A 68 2.22 -10.28 -4.26
CA LEU A 68 2.27 -9.07 -5.06
C LEU A 68 3.63 -8.43 -4.79
N LEU A 69 4.53 -8.53 -5.77
CA LEU A 69 5.90 -8.04 -5.64
C LEU A 69 6.03 -6.66 -6.25
N ALA A 70 6.68 -5.76 -5.53
CA ALA A 70 6.91 -4.42 -6.03
C ALA A 70 8.25 -3.89 -5.52
N GLU A 71 8.94 -3.13 -6.36
CA GLU A 71 10.02 -2.29 -5.89
C GLU A 71 9.41 -1.02 -5.35
N ALA A 72 9.97 -0.49 -4.28
CA ALA A 72 9.36 0.62 -3.58
C ALA A 72 10.42 1.52 -2.95
N GLU A 73 9.98 2.74 -2.68
CA GLU A 73 10.80 3.76 -2.02
C GLU A 73 10.04 4.23 -0.77
N VAL A 74 10.73 4.34 0.34
CA VAL A 74 10.14 4.84 1.58
C VAL A 74 9.95 6.35 1.44
N VAL A 75 8.72 6.82 1.58
CA VAL A 75 8.40 8.25 1.44
C VAL A 75 8.01 8.88 2.78
N TRP A 76 7.72 8.09 3.78
CA TRP A 76 7.44 8.54 5.14
C TRP A 76 7.76 7.41 6.11
N SER A 77 8.26 7.75 7.29
CA SER A 77 8.65 6.73 8.25
C SER A 77 8.44 7.22 9.68
N ASN A 78 7.84 6.38 10.50
CA ASN A 78 7.70 6.62 11.93
C ASN A 78 8.65 5.70 12.68
N ILE A 79 9.91 6.14 12.81
CA ILE A 79 10.97 5.36 13.46
C ILE A 79 10.98 5.61 14.95
N TYR A 80 10.80 6.85 15.37
CA TYR A 80 10.98 7.27 16.76
C TYR A 80 9.72 7.82 17.42
N GLY A 81 8.65 7.93 16.68
CA GLY A 81 7.41 8.50 17.21
C GLY A 81 6.61 7.51 18.03
N PRO A 82 5.42 7.91 18.48
CA PRO A 82 4.54 7.00 19.20
C PRO A 82 4.15 5.80 18.33
N ASP A 83 3.73 4.74 18.99
CA ASP A 83 3.28 3.54 18.32
C ASP A 83 1.89 3.21 18.85
N ASP A 84 0.89 3.87 18.30
CA ASP A 84 -0.52 3.67 18.70
C ASP A 84 -1.39 3.53 17.45
N GLU A 85 -2.69 3.44 17.63
CA GLU A 85 -3.60 3.26 16.50
C GLU A 85 -3.65 4.47 15.56
N ILE A 86 -3.41 5.65 16.09
CA ILE A 86 -3.45 6.88 15.28
C ILE A 86 -2.16 7.05 14.51
N THR A 87 -1.02 6.76 15.17
CA THR A 87 0.30 6.91 14.58
C THR A 87 1.09 5.62 14.82
N PRO A 88 0.77 4.55 14.11
CA PRO A 88 1.45 3.28 14.32
C PRO A 88 2.89 3.31 13.81
N ARG A 89 3.74 2.49 14.42
CA ARG A 89 5.10 2.32 13.93
C ARG A 89 5.08 1.67 12.58
N GLY A 90 5.72 2.31 11.63
CA GLY A 90 5.72 1.82 10.27
C GLY A 90 6.20 2.87 9.28
N MET A 91 5.96 2.59 8.03
CA MET A 91 6.43 3.44 6.94
C MET A 91 5.45 3.41 5.79
N ILE A 92 5.45 4.48 5.01
CA ILE A 92 4.72 4.52 3.75
C ILE A 92 5.73 4.24 2.66
N VAL A 93 5.45 3.22 1.85
CA VAL A 93 6.26 2.88 0.70
C VAL A 93 5.49 3.21 -0.58
N ARG A 94 6.15 3.86 -1.52
CA ARG A 94 5.58 4.17 -2.82
C ARG A 94 6.16 3.18 -3.83
N PHE A 95 5.28 2.53 -4.59
CA PHE A 95 5.71 1.56 -5.59
C PHE A 95 6.40 2.30 -6.74
N THR A 96 7.66 1.94 -7.00
CA THR A 96 8.44 2.55 -8.08
C THR A 96 8.48 1.66 -9.31
N ASN A 97 8.34 0.35 -9.11
CA ASN A 97 8.26 -0.59 -10.23
C ASN A 97 7.40 -1.76 -9.82
N LEU A 98 6.35 -1.99 -10.59
CA LEU A 98 5.40 -3.06 -10.34
C LEU A 98 5.23 -3.82 -11.67
N PRO A 99 5.56 -5.11 -11.73
CA PRO A 99 5.37 -5.87 -12.96
C PRO A 99 3.92 -5.76 -13.46
N VAL A 100 3.73 -5.81 -14.76
CA VAL A 100 2.42 -5.55 -15.38
C VAL A 100 1.32 -6.44 -14.82
N ASN A 101 1.60 -7.73 -14.66
CA ASN A 101 0.62 -8.66 -14.10
C ASN A 101 0.31 -8.35 -12.63
N HIS A 102 1.29 -7.93 -11.85
CA HIS A 102 1.09 -7.54 -10.46
C HIS A 102 0.33 -6.22 -10.36
N ARG A 103 0.61 -5.29 -11.27
CA ARG A 103 -0.14 -4.03 -11.32
C ARG A 103 -1.61 -4.29 -11.60
N ARG A 104 -1.90 -5.15 -12.57
CA ARG A 104 -3.27 -5.53 -12.90
C ARG A 104 -3.95 -6.16 -11.69
N ARG A 105 -3.24 -7.06 -11.01
CA ARG A 105 -3.78 -7.73 -9.83
C ARG A 105 -4.10 -6.74 -8.71
N LEU A 106 -3.22 -5.78 -8.49
CA LEU A 106 -3.43 -4.75 -7.49
C LEU A 106 -4.68 -3.92 -7.78
N HIS A 107 -4.85 -3.52 -9.04
CA HIS A 107 -6.06 -2.80 -9.46
C HIS A 107 -7.32 -3.63 -9.21
N GLU A 108 -7.28 -4.92 -9.49
CA GLU A 108 -8.41 -5.82 -9.24
C GLU A 108 -8.74 -5.92 -7.76
N VAL A 109 -7.73 -6.05 -6.92
CA VAL A 109 -7.93 -6.15 -5.47
C VAL A 109 -8.62 -4.90 -4.93
N ILE A 110 -8.15 -3.73 -5.36
CA ILE A 110 -8.72 -2.47 -4.91
C ILE A 110 -10.14 -2.29 -5.43
N ALA A 111 -10.38 -2.59 -6.70
CA ALA A 111 -11.69 -2.48 -7.30
C ALA A 111 -12.71 -3.39 -6.60
N ARG A 112 -12.34 -4.64 -6.33
CA ARG A 112 -13.23 -5.57 -5.62
C ARG A 112 -13.56 -5.11 -4.22
N HIS A 113 -12.59 -4.54 -3.54
CA HIS A 113 -12.81 -4.02 -2.20
C HIS A 113 -13.85 -2.90 -2.22
N TYR A 114 -13.77 -2.00 -3.18
CA TYR A 114 -14.72 -0.92 -3.33
C TYR A 114 -16.10 -1.42 -3.74
N GLU A 115 -16.17 -2.41 -4.62
CA GLU A 115 -17.45 -3.01 -5.02
C GLU A 115 -18.17 -3.62 -3.83
N ARG A 116 -17.46 -4.34 -2.98
CA ARG A 116 -18.05 -4.92 -1.77
C ARG A 116 -18.55 -3.84 -0.82
N LYS A 117 -17.79 -2.77 -0.69
CA LYS A 117 -18.17 -1.67 0.18
C LYS A 117 -19.43 -0.97 -0.32
N LEU A 118 -19.52 -0.76 -1.63
CA LEU A 118 -20.70 -0.17 -2.24
C LEU A 118 -21.94 -1.07 -2.12
N ALA A 119 -21.78 -2.36 -2.35
CA ALA A 119 -22.85 -3.33 -2.21
C ALA A 119 -23.38 -3.36 -0.78
N LYS A 120 -22.47 -3.36 0.19
CA LYS A 120 -22.85 -3.37 1.60
C LYS A 120 -23.59 -2.10 1.99
N LYS A 121 -23.17 -0.96 1.45
CA LYS A 121 -23.81 0.31 1.71
C LYS A 121 -25.21 0.35 1.09
N ALA A 122 -25.37 -0.22 -0.08
CA ALA A 122 -26.66 -0.30 -0.74
C ALA A 122 -27.63 -1.18 0.04
N GLU A 123 -27.16 -2.27 0.65
CA GLU A 123 -28.00 -3.14 1.47
C GLU A 123 -28.50 -2.45 2.74
N THR A 124 -27.76 -1.51 3.26
CA THR A 124 -28.15 -0.83 4.50
C THR A 124 -28.97 0.42 4.29
N SER A 125 -29.17 0.85 3.07
CA SER A 125 -29.92 2.07 2.78
C SER A 125 -31.43 1.86 2.55
#